data_9c674fae78d2f8d52bfab34465611ebb
#
_entry.id   9c674fae78d2f8d52bfab34465611ebb
#
_cell.length_a   1.000
_cell.length_b   1.000
_cell.length_c   1.000
_cell.angle_alpha   90.00
_cell.angle_beta   90.00
_cell.angle_gamma   90.00
#
_symmetry.space_group_name_H-M   'P 1'
#
loop_
_entity.id
_entity.type
_entity.pdbx_description
1 polymer ?
#
loop_
_entity_poly.entity_id
_entity_poly.type
_entity_poly.pdbx_seq_one_letter_code
_entity_poly.pdbx_strand_id
1 'polypeptide(L)'
;MRIDPELATTLAAVADEGTLDAASRRLRITPSAVSQRIKALEQQLGRIVLVRSKPARLTAAGEAVVRLARQIDLLEQDALAGLGIDDPQSSVRPSIPLAVNADSMATWFLAPLARISARLDIDVDLHRDDQNFTARLLESGDVMAAVTSESTPVSGCSVAPLGVLEYRAMAAPAFVQRWFPDGPTPAALVRAPFVDFDRRDTLQHEWLRARGVTPLGVPRHYVPASHDYALAVALGLGWGMVPEGQAAPDLVPLGDPVLRVPLYWQQWNLRSAVLDAVAAEVAAEARTVLRH
;
A
#
# COMPACT_ATOMS: atom_id res chain seq x y z
N MET A 1 -16.79 19.87 -22.29
CA MET A 1 -16.34 20.66 -21.13
C MET A 1 -14.88 20.28 -20.90
N ARG A 2 -13.98 21.22 -20.70
CA ARG A 2 -12.54 20.97 -20.44
C ARG A 2 -12.25 21.45 -19.03
N ILE A 3 -11.64 20.63 -18.20
CA ILE A 3 -11.19 21.03 -16.85
C ILE A 3 -9.89 21.82 -17.02
N ASP A 4 -9.82 22.98 -16.37
CA ASP A 4 -8.60 23.78 -16.33
C ASP A 4 -7.57 23.11 -15.43
N PRO A 5 -6.38 22.77 -15.95
CA PRO A 5 -5.32 22.10 -15.17
C PRO A 5 -4.93 22.89 -13.91
N GLU A 6 -4.85 24.21 -14.00
CA GLU A 6 -4.46 25.05 -12.86
C GLU A 6 -5.46 24.95 -11.69
N LEU A 7 -6.75 24.88 -12.00
CA LEU A 7 -7.80 24.68 -10.99
C LEU A 7 -7.72 23.28 -10.38
N ALA A 8 -7.45 22.26 -11.21
CA ALA A 8 -7.31 20.88 -10.76
C ALA A 8 -6.07 20.71 -9.86
N THR A 9 -4.93 21.27 -10.23
CA THR A 9 -3.69 21.28 -9.42
C THR A 9 -3.91 22.02 -8.10
N THR A 10 -4.69 23.11 -8.10
CA THR A 10 -5.03 23.81 -6.86
C THR A 10 -5.85 22.91 -5.90
N LEU A 11 -6.79 22.12 -6.42
CA LEU A 11 -7.54 21.17 -5.61
C LEU A 11 -6.63 20.05 -5.08
N ALA A 12 -5.69 19.53 -5.90
CA ALA A 12 -4.72 18.52 -5.47
C ALA A 12 -3.84 19.05 -4.32
N ALA A 13 -3.33 20.28 -4.43
CA ALA A 13 -2.57 20.90 -3.37
C ALA A 13 -3.37 21.05 -2.06
N VAL A 14 -4.67 21.35 -2.13
CA VAL A 14 -5.54 21.41 -0.93
C VAL A 14 -5.75 20.03 -0.32
N ALA A 15 -5.87 19.00 -1.15
CA ALA A 15 -6.00 17.61 -0.69
C ALA A 15 -4.73 17.15 0.05
N ASP A 16 -3.56 17.38 -0.53
CA ASP A 16 -2.27 17.00 0.05
C ASP A 16 -1.98 17.72 1.37
N GLU A 17 -2.25 19.02 1.42
CA GLU A 17 -1.94 19.87 2.58
C GLU A 17 -3.03 19.87 3.67
N GLY A 18 -4.21 19.33 3.36
CA GLY A 18 -5.34 19.23 4.28
C GLY A 18 -6.02 20.57 4.62
N THR A 19 -5.45 21.74 4.21
CA THR A 19 -6.02 23.06 4.45
C THR A 19 -5.73 24.03 3.30
N LEU A 20 -6.65 24.99 3.09
CA LEU A 20 -6.47 26.03 2.06
C LEU A 20 -5.27 26.93 2.36
N ASP A 21 -4.99 27.19 3.63
CA ASP A 21 -3.87 28.03 4.05
C ASP A 21 -2.51 27.35 3.79
N ALA A 22 -2.40 26.06 4.03
CA ALA A 22 -1.18 25.32 3.73
C ALA A 22 -0.97 25.20 2.21
N ALA A 23 -2.04 24.90 1.46
CA ALA A 23 -2.00 24.87 0.00
C ALA A 23 -1.61 26.23 -0.61
N SER A 24 -2.08 27.34 -0.03
CA SER A 24 -1.71 28.68 -0.50
C SER A 24 -0.21 28.95 -0.39
N ARG A 25 0.43 28.48 0.70
CA ARG A 25 1.89 28.59 0.89
C ARG A 25 2.64 27.75 -0.14
N ARG A 26 2.21 26.50 -0.34
CA ARG A 26 2.82 25.60 -1.35
C ARG A 26 2.72 26.17 -2.76
N LEU A 27 1.56 26.72 -3.12
CA LEU A 27 1.32 27.29 -4.45
C LEU A 27 1.84 28.73 -4.58
N ARG A 28 2.34 29.35 -3.52
CA ARG A 28 2.82 30.75 -3.49
C ARG A 28 1.75 31.76 -3.96
N ILE A 29 0.51 31.55 -3.58
CA ILE A 29 -0.65 32.44 -3.82
C ILE A 29 -1.37 32.73 -2.51
N THR A 30 -2.34 33.63 -2.56
CA THR A 30 -3.12 33.97 -1.36
C THR A 30 -4.17 32.90 -1.02
N PRO A 31 -4.57 32.72 0.25
CA PRO A 31 -5.68 31.82 0.61
C PRO A 31 -7.01 32.19 -0.08
N SER A 32 -7.23 33.49 -0.35
CA SER A 32 -8.38 33.96 -1.12
C SER A 32 -8.34 33.46 -2.56
N ALA A 33 -7.16 33.47 -3.21
CA ALA A 33 -6.99 32.95 -4.56
C ALA A 33 -7.26 31.43 -4.61
N VAL A 34 -6.75 30.65 -3.65
CA VAL A 34 -7.08 29.22 -3.53
C VAL A 34 -8.58 29.03 -3.42
N SER A 35 -9.26 29.77 -2.53
CA SER A 35 -10.72 29.66 -2.37
C SER A 35 -11.48 30.03 -3.64
N GLN A 36 -11.03 31.04 -4.40
CA GLN A 36 -11.63 31.44 -5.67
C GLN A 36 -11.45 30.37 -6.75
N ARG A 37 -10.25 29.77 -6.86
CA ARG A 37 -9.97 28.68 -7.80
C ARG A 37 -10.85 27.45 -7.52
N ILE A 38 -10.99 27.05 -6.26
CA ILE A 38 -11.90 25.94 -5.91
C ILE A 38 -13.34 26.26 -6.28
N LYS A 39 -13.82 27.48 -6.00
CA LYS A 39 -15.18 27.90 -6.42
C LYS A 39 -15.35 27.91 -7.95
N ALA A 40 -14.35 28.38 -8.68
CA ALA A 40 -14.39 28.37 -10.14
C ALA A 40 -14.47 26.94 -10.70
N LEU A 41 -13.69 26.01 -10.12
CA LEU A 41 -13.74 24.59 -10.45
C LEU A 41 -15.13 24.00 -10.17
N GLU A 42 -15.71 24.28 -8.99
CA GLU A 42 -17.06 23.82 -8.61
C GLU A 42 -18.15 24.37 -9.56
N GLN A 43 -18.05 25.65 -9.94
CA GLN A 43 -18.93 26.27 -10.92
C GLN A 43 -18.80 25.62 -12.29
N GLN A 44 -17.58 25.38 -12.74
CA GLN A 44 -17.30 24.72 -14.03
C GLN A 44 -17.88 23.30 -14.09
N LEU A 45 -17.78 22.55 -13.00
CA LEU A 45 -18.23 21.15 -12.91
C LEU A 45 -19.73 21.04 -12.55
N GLY A 46 -20.33 22.08 -12.00
CA GLY A 46 -21.69 22.03 -11.41
C GLY A 46 -21.79 21.10 -10.20
N ARG A 47 -20.66 20.84 -9.52
CA ARG A 47 -20.57 19.92 -8.38
C ARG A 47 -19.61 20.44 -7.34
N ILE A 48 -19.90 20.16 -6.06
CA ILE A 48 -19.00 20.42 -4.94
C ILE A 48 -17.85 19.38 -5.03
N VAL A 49 -16.61 19.84 -4.97
CA VAL A 49 -15.41 19.00 -5.01
C VAL A 49 -14.72 18.90 -3.64
N LEU A 50 -14.98 19.85 -2.74
CA LEU A 50 -14.33 19.95 -1.45
C LEU A 50 -15.33 20.19 -0.31
N VAL A 51 -15.27 19.35 0.72
CA VAL A 51 -15.95 19.59 2.01
C VAL A 51 -14.99 20.36 2.91
N ARG A 52 -15.42 21.56 3.34
CA ARG A 52 -14.63 22.47 4.20
C ARG A 52 -14.64 21.98 5.65
N SER A 53 -13.96 20.89 5.94
CA SER A 53 -13.67 20.39 7.28
C SER A 53 -12.20 20.66 7.67
N LYS A 54 -11.80 20.30 8.87
CA LYS A 54 -10.39 20.31 9.28
C LYS A 54 -10.02 18.89 9.73
N PRO A 55 -9.22 18.16 8.94
CA PRO A 55 -8.71 18.51 7.60
C PRO A 55 -9.82 18.61 6.54
N ALA A 56 -9.54 19.31 5.45
CA ALA A 56 -10.40 19.38 4.26
C ALA A 56 -10.55 17.97 3.65
N ARG A 57 -11.74 17.66 3.15
CA ARG A 57 -12.04 16.34 2.57
C ARG A 57 -12.56 16.50 1.15
N LEU A 58 -12.10 15.65 0.27
CA LEU A 58 -12.62 15.57 -1.09
C LEU A 58 -14.00 14.92 -1.11
N THR A 59 -14.82 15.30 -2.08
CA THR A 59 -15.98 14.52 -2.51
C THR A 59 -15.53 13.51 -3.57
N ALA A 60 -16.37 12.53 -3.94
CA ALA A 60 -16.06 11.63 -5.05
C ALA A 60 -15.77 12.38 -6.37
N ALA A 61 -16.41 13.52 -6.62
CA ALA A 61 -16.09 14.39 -7.75
C ALA A 61 -14.71 15.05 -7.58
N GLY A 62 -14.36 15.46 -6.35
CA GLY A 62 -13.05 16.01 -6.02
C GLY A 62 -11.93 14.99 -6.20
N GLU A 63 -12.10 13.76 -5.74
CA GLU A 63 -11.15 12.66 -5.91
C GLU A 63 -10.86 12.39 -7.40
N ALA A 64 -11.91 12.36 -8.24
CA ALA A 64 -11.75 12.20 -9.68
C ALA A 64 -10.92 13.34 -10.33
N VAL A 65 -11.09 14.58 -9.86
CA VAL A 65 -10.33 15.74 -10.37
C VAL A 65 -8.90 15.72 -9.86
N VAL A 66 -8.66 15.39 -8.61
CA VAL A 66 -7.30 15.26 -8.06
C VAL A 66 -6.53 14.15 -8.77
N ARG A 67 -7.16 13.01 -8.99
CA ARG A 67 -6.57 11.94 -9.80
C ARG A 67 -6.19 12.41 -11.20
N LEU A 68 -7.08 13.15 -11.87
CA LEU A 68 -6.79 13.73 -13.19
C LEU A 68 -5.60 14.70 -13.14
N ALA A 69 -5.54 15.58 -12.13
CA ALA A 69 -4.43 16.52 -11.96
C ALA A 69 -3.09 15.80 -11.84
N ARG A 70 -3.02 14.78 -10.98
CA ARG A 70 -1.79 13.98 -10.78
C ARG A 70 -1.40 13.18 -12.02
N GLN A 71 -2.38 12.71 -12.80
CA GLN A 71 -2.11 12.05 -14.08
C GLN A 71 -1.53 13.02 -15.12
N ILE A 72 -2.05 14.24 -15.20
CA ILE A 72 -1.52 15.28 -16.07
C ILE A 72 -0.09 15.63 -15.66
N ASP A 73 0.15 15.85 -14.39
CA ASP A 73 1.48 16.17 -13.83
C ASP A 73 2.53 15.11 -14.18
N LEU A 74 2.19 13.82 -14.01
CA LEU A 74 3.06 12.71 -14.40
C LEU A 74 3.38 12.73 -15.91
N LEU A 75 2.37 12.93 -16.76
CA LEU A 75 2.56 12.96 -18.22
C LEU A 75 3.35 14.18 -18.67
N GLU A 76 3.19 15.32 -18.03
CA GLU A 76 3.99 16.52 -18.27
C GLU A 76 5.45 16.28 -17.90
N GLN A 77 5.73 15.67 -16.75
CA GLN A 77 7.09 15.29 -16.33
C GLN A 77 7.73 14.32 -17.32
N ASP A 78 7.02 13.26 -17.74
CA ASP A 78 7.51 12.32 -18.76
C ASP A 78 7.81 13.00 -20.10
N ALA A 79 6.97 13.96 -20.50
CA ALA A 79 7.17 14.69 -21.76
C ALA A 79 8.40 15.60 -21.68
N LEU A 80 8.60 16.31 -20.58
CA LEU A 80 9.78 17.18 -20.36
C LEU A 80 11.07 16.35 -20.34
N ALA A 81 11.06 15.22 -19.61
CA ALA A 81 12.19 14.29 -19.59
C ALA A 81 12.51 13.74 -21.00
N GLY A 82 11.48 13.40 -21.78
CA GLY A 82 11.63 12.95 -23.17
C GLY A 82 12.19 14.01 -24.13
N LEU A 83 12.03 15.30 -23.81
CA LEU A 83 12.61 16.43 -24.56
C LEU A 83 14.02 16.79 -24.08
N GLY A 84 14.54 16.15 -23.02
CA GLY A 84 15.82 16.52 -22.41
C GLY A 84 15.79 17.91 -21.77
N ILE A 85 14.60 18.37 -21.39
CA ILE A 85 14.42 19.65 -20.70
C ILE A 85 14.48 19.35 -19.19
N ASP A 86 15.68 19.34 -18.67
CA ASP A 86 15.88 19.40 -17.22
C ASP A 86 15.62 20.85 -16.77
N ASP A 87 14.71 21.07 -15.86
CA ASP A 87 14.57 22.37 -15.21
C ASP A 87 15.69 22.50 -14.17
N PRO A 88 16.77 23.26 -14.45
CA PRO A 88 17.89 23.42 -13.52
C PRO A 88 17.49 24.12 -12.20
N GLN A 89 16.29 24.71 -12.16
CA GLN A 89 15.73 25.34 -10.97
C GLN A 89 14.77 24.40 -10.21
N SER A 90 14.33 23.30 -10.82
CA SER A 90 13.61 22.24 -10.14
C SER A 90 14.61 21.33 -9.42
N SER A 91 14.95 21.68 -8.18
CA SER A 91 15.69 20.77 -7.29
C SER A 91 14.82 19.57 -6.80
N VAL A 92 13.62 19.43 -7.35
CA VAL A 92 12.65 18.42 -6.94
C VAL A 92 12.71 17.26 -7.92
N ARG A 93 13.17 16.10 -7.44
CA ARG A 93 13.12 14.84 -8.17
C ARG A 93 11.67 14.40 -8.38
N PRO A 94 11.34 13.76 -9.50
CA PRO A 94 10.01 13.18 -9.69
C PRO A 94 9.69 12.20 -8.55
N SER A 95 8.55 12.38 -7.89
CA SER A 95 8.11 11.50 -6.82
C SER A 95 7.04 10.53 -7.34
N ILE A 96 7.23 9.24 -7.05
CA ILE A 96 6.32 8.17 -7.43
C ILE A 96 5.63 7.61 -6.18
N PRO A 97 4.38 8.00 -5.90
CA PRO A 97 3.64 7.45 -4.79
C PRO A 97 3.12 6.04 -5.12
N LEU A 98 3.46 5.09 -4.26
CA LEU A 98 3.13 3.67 -4.40
C LEU A 98 2.48 3.16 -3.11
N ALA A 99 1.48 2.29 -3.23
CA ALA A 99 0.94 1.58 -2.07
C ALA A 99 1.43 0.14 -2.03
N VAL A 100 1.65 -0.36 -0.83
CA VAL A 100 2.11 -1.72 -0.61
C VAL A 100 1.59 -2.27 0.73
N ASN A 101 1.24 -3.54 0.77
CA ASN A 101 0.91 -4.21 2.01
C ASN A 101 2.15 -4.39 2.91
N ALA A 102 1.92 -4.48 4.22
CA ALA A 102 2.99 -4.50 5.23
C ALA A 102 4.00 -5.64 5.01
N ASP A 103 3.53 -6.82 4.63
CA ASP A 103 4.38 -8.01 4.49
C ASP A 103 5.26 -7.95 3.23
N SER A 104 4.71 -7.52 2.10
CA SER A 104 5.52 -7.28 0.89
C SER A 104 6.57 -6.20 1.11
N MET A 105 6.22 -5.11 1.81
CA MET A 105 7.19 -4.06 2.16
C MET A 105 8.32 -4.60 3.04
N ALA A 106 8.00 -5.46 4.01
CA ALA A 106 8.97 -6.00 4.95
C ALA A 106 9.84 -7.13 4.37
N THR A 107 9.46 -7.74 3.25
CA THR A 107 10.15 -8.92 2.70
C THR A 107 10.92 -8.63 1.41
N TRP A 108 10.28 -8.13 0.37
CA TRP A 108 10.86 -8.10 -0.97
C TRP A 108 10.74 -6.77 -1.72
N PHE A 109 9.74 -5.94 -1.40
CA PHE A 109 9.37 -4.80 -2.23
C PHE A 109 10.38 -3.64 -2.20
N LEU A 110 11.16 -3.49 -1.13
CA LEU A 110 12.13 -2.39 -1.03
C LEU A 110 13.35 -2.55 -1.94
N ALA A 111 13.77 -3.79 -2.21
CA ALA A 111 14.94 -4.08 -3.04
C ALA A 111 14.81 -3.55 -4.49
N PRO A 112 13.71 -3.86 -5.24
CA PRO A 112 13.50 -3.31 -6.57
C PRO A 112 13.37 -1.78 -6.57
N LEU A 113 12.76 -1.20 -5.54
CA LEU A 113 12.62 0.26 -5.44
C LEU A 113 13.96 0.96 -5.26
N ALA A 114 14.86 0.42 -4.45
CA ALA A 114 16.20 0.96 -4.28
C ALA A 114 16.97 0.97 -5.62
N ARG A 115 16.87 -0.11 -6.41
CA ARG A 115 17.51 -0.19 -7.72
C ARG A 115 16.93 0.80 -8.73
N ILE A 116 15.60 0.89 -8.81
CA ILE A 116 14.94 1.76 -9.79
C ILE A 116 15.12 3.24 -9.46
N SER A 117 15.05 3.61 -8.17
CA SER A 117 15.28 4.98 -7.71
C SER A 117 16.68 5.48 -8.07
N ALA A 118 17.70 4.64 -7.86
CA ALA A 118 19.08 4.96 -8.23
C ALA A 118 19.28 5.09 -9.76
N ARG A 119 18.53 4.30 -10.56
CA ARG A 119 18.65 4.30 -12.03
C ARG A 119 17.95 5.45 -12.71
N LEU A 120 16.77 5.84 -12.21
CA LEU A 120 15.92 6.86 -12.84
C LEU A 120 15.97 8.21 -12.14
N ASP A 121 16.73 8.34 -11.05
CA ASP A 121 16.83 9.56 -10.24
C ASP A 121 15.46 10.04 -9.74
N ILE A 122 14.63 9.12 -9.27
CA ILE A 122 13.28 9.37 -8.74
C ILE A 122 13.23 9.18 -7.23
N ASP A 123 12.33 9.91 -6.59
CA ASP A 123 11.93 9.69 -5.21
C ASP A 123 10.75 8.74 -5.15
N VAL A 124 10.72 7.87 -4.16
CA VAL A 124 9.62 6.93 -3.94
C VAL A 124 8.89 7.31 -2.67
N ASP A 125 7.59 7.58 -2.78
CA ASP A 125 6.70 7.83 -1.65
C ASP A 125 5.86 6.58 -1.38
N LEU A 126 6.13 5.90 -0.24
CA LEU A 126 5.48 4.65 0.10
C LEU A 126 4.33 4.84 1.07
N HIS A 127 3.15 4.48 0.61
CA HIS A 127 1.96 4.36 1.42
C HIS A 127 1.79 2.91 1.86
N ARG A 128 1.99 2.66 3.16
CA ARG A 128 1.66 1.38 3.75
C ARG A 128 0.19 1.38 4.13
N ASP A 129 -0.60 0.56 3.48
CA ASP A 129 -1.98 0.38 3.87
C ASP A 129 -2.40 -1.09 3.81
N ASP A 130 -3.51 -1.38 4.47
CA ASP A 130 -4.13 -2.69 4.48
C ASP A 130 -4.72 -3.03 3.10
N GLN A 131 -4.81 -4.32 2.81
CA GLN A 131 -5.23 -4.85 1.50
C GLN A 131 -6.53 -4.21 0.95
N ASN A 132 -7.46 -3.84 1.83
CA ASN A 132 -8.74 -3.23 1.47
C ASN A 132 -8.68 -1.70 1.24
N PHE A 133 -7.59 -1.03 1.62
CA PHE A 133 -7.44 0.43 1.45
C PHE A 133 -6.59 0.79 0.24
N THR A 134 -5.77 -0.14 -0.24
CA THR A 134 -4.94 0.04 -1.44
C THR A 134 -5.77 0.46 -2.65
N ALA A 135 -6.96 -0.14 -2.84
CA ALA A 135 -7.88 0.22 -3.91
C ALA A 135 -8.33 1.69 -3.79
N ARG A 136 -8.62 2.17 -2.57
CA ARG A 136 -9.03 3.57 -2.33
C ARG A 136 -7.92 4.56 -2.67
N LEU A 137 -6.67 4.24 -2.37
CA LEU A 137 -5.53 5.11 -2.70
C LEU A 137 -5.34 5.24 -4.22
N LEU A 138 -5.62 4.16 -4.97
CA LEU A 138 -5.64 4.21 -6.44
C LEU A 138 -6.85 4.99 -6.97
N GLU A 139 -8.02 4.82 -6.37
CA GLU A 139 -9.26 5.52 -6.74
C GLU A 139 -9.17 7.03 -6.47
N SER A 140 -8.65 7.43 -5.32
CA SER A 140 -8.43 8.84 -4.96
C SER A 140 -7.27 9.46 -5.74
N GLY A 141 -6.40 8.63 -6.31
CA GLY A 141 -5.20 9.06 -6.99
C GLY A 141 -4.04 9.41 -6.04
N ASP A 142 -4.13 9.04 -4.77
CA ASP A 142 -3.06 9.26 -3.79
C ASP A 142 -1.82 8.42 -4.11
N VAL A 143 -2.01 7.30 -4.83
CA VAL A 143 -0.91 6.50 -5.39
C VAL A 143 -1.12 6.23 -6.87
N MET A 144 -0.03 6.02 -7.59
CA MET A 144 -0.02 5.72 -9.02
C MET A 144 -0.06 4.22 -9.30
N ALA A 145 0.46 3.43 -8.37
CA ALA A 145 0.42 1.97 -8.44
C ALA A 145 0.44 1.33 -7.04
N ALA A 146 0.12 0.04 -7.00
CA ALA A 146 -0.02 -0.67 -5.74
C ALA A 146 0.26 -2.17 -5.87
N VAL A 147 0.81 -2.76 -4.80
CA VAL A 147 0.80 -4.21 -4.57
C VAL A 147 -0.42 -4.55 -3.72
N THR A 148 -1.29 -5.41 -4.23
CA THR A 148 -2.56 -5.78 -3.60
C THR A 148 -2.85 -7.27 -3.74
N SER A 149 -3.73 -7.83 -2.92
CA SER A 149 -4.28 -9.18 -3.09
C SER A 149 -5.54 -9.22 -3.96
N GLU A 150 -6.06 -8.06 -4.36
CA GLU A 150 -7.27 -7.96 -5.18
C GLU A 150 -6.95 -8.12 -6.67
N SER A 151 -7.58 -9.13 -7.29
CA SER A 151 -7.45 -9.39 -8.74
C SER A 151 -8.33 -8.50 -9.61
N THR A 152 -9.35 -7.87 -9.02
CA THR A 152 -10.25 -6.95 -9.74
C THR A 152 -9.58 -5.59 -9.87
N PRO A 153 -9.39 -5.08 -11.09
CA PRO A 153 -8.76 -3.77 -11.27
C PRO A 153 -9.66 -2.64 -10.78
N VAL A 154 -9.06 -1.66 -10.12
CA VAL A 154 -9.69 -0.37 -9.88
C VAL A 154 -9.99 0.32 -11.22
N SER A 155 -11.11 1.04 -11.29
CA SER A 155 -11.51 1.75 -12.51
C SER A 155 -10.42 2.69 -13.01
N GLY A 156 -9.99 2.51 -14.26
CA GLY A 156 -8.89 3.26 -14.88
C GLY A 156 -7.50 2.72 -14.56
N CYS A 157 -7.40 1.57 -13.88
CA CYS A 157 -6.14 0.87 -13.64
C CYS A 157 -6.04 -0.41 -14.47
N SER A 158 -4.81 -0.84 -14.75
CA SER A 158 -4.49 -2.19 -15.20
C SER A 158 -4.09 -3.05 -14.02
N VAL A 159 -4.23 -4.37 -14.15
CA VAL A 159 -3.82 -5.36 -13.16
C VAL A 159 -2.94 -6.43 -13.79
N ALA A 160 -1.87 -6.82 -13.11
CA ALA A 160 -0.99 -7.90 -13.53
C ALA A 160 -0.65 -8.80 -12.32
N PRO A 161 -0.66 -10.13 -12.46
CA PRO A 161 -0.26 -11.03 -11.39
C PRO A 161 1.24 -10.90 -11.11
N LEU A 162 1.60 -10.89 -9.82
CA LEU A 162 3.00 -10.88 -9.37
C LEU A 162 3.46 -12.27 -8.92
N GLY A 163 2.56 -13.09 -8.37
CA GLY A 163 2.85 -14.39 -7.78
C GLY A 163 2.09 -14.56 -6.46
N VAL A 164 2.58 -15.46 -5.62
CA VAL A 164 1.93 -15.86 -4.36
C VAL A 164 2.91 -15.72 -3.21
N LEU A 165 2.49 -15.02 -2.15
CA LEU A 165 3.22 -14.99 -0.89
C LEU A 165 2.71 -16.12 0.01
N GLU A 166 3.62 -16.99 0.46
CA GLU A 166 3.30 -18.10 1.35
C GLU A 166 3.47 -17.70 2.82
N TYR A 167 2.53 -18.15 3.64
CA TYR A 167 2.54 -17.97 5.08
C TYR A 167 2.53 -19.32 5.79
N ARG A 168 3.37 -19.47 6.80
CA ARG A 168 3.45 -20.66 7.63
C ARG A 168 3.14 -20.34 9.07
N ALA A 169 2.37 -21.20 9.73
CA ALA A 169 2.18 -21.11 11.16
C ALA A 169 3.51 -21.47 11.86
N MET A 170 4.06 -20.51 12.59
CA MET A 170 5.38 -20.61 13.24
C MET A 170 5.29 -20.22 14.70
N ALA A 171 6.20 -20.77 15.51
CA ALA A 171 6.34 -20.39 16.91
C ALA A 171 7.79 -20.54 17.39
N ALA A 172 8.18 -19.84 18.45
CA ALA A 172 9.47 -20.01 19.09
C ALA A 172 9.61 -21.41 19.73
N PRO A 173 10.81 -22.01 19.79
CA PRO A 173 11.03 -23.33 20.38
C PRO A 173 10.51 -23.46 21.81
N ALA A 174 10.77 -22.46 22.65
CA ALA A 174 10.29 -22.45 24.04
C ALA A 174 8.75 -22.37 24.12
N PHE A 175 8.12 -21.68 23.16
CA PHE A 175 6.67 -21.63 23.05
C PHE A 175 6.09 -23.02 22.70
N VAL A 176 6.72 -23.72 21.74
CA VAL A 176 6.33 -25.08 21.34
C VAL A 176 6.45 -26.04 22.50
N GLN A 177 7.56 -26.02 23.25
CA GLN A 177 7.76 -26.87 24.45
C GLN A 177 6.68 -26.64 25.50
N ARG A 178 6.27 -25.40 25.70
CA ARG A 178 5.27 -25.05 26.72
C ARG A 178 3.85 -25.41 26.31
N TRP A 179 3.45 -25.09 25.07
CA TRP A 179 2.06 -25.14 24.63
C TRP A 179 1.72 -26.34 23.77
N PHE A 180 2.73 -26.93 23.10
CA PHE A 180 2.56 -27.99 22.14
C PHE A 180 3.53 -29.19 22.39
N PRO A 181 3.64 -29.70 23.65
CA PRO A 181 4.55 -30.81 23.93
C PRO A 181 4.22 -32.06 23.13
N ASP A 182 2.94 -32.29 22.82
CA ASP A 182 2.42 -33.41 22.03
C ASP A 182 2.02 -32.95 20.60
N GLY A 183 2.57 -31.82 20.13
CA GLY A 183 2.22 -31.18 18.88
C GLY A 183 1.02 -30.23 18.98
N PRO A 184 0.74 -29.46 17.90
CA PRO A 184 -0.33 -28.47 17.86
C PRO A 184 -1.70 -29.12 17.64
N THR A 185 -2.16 -29.88 18.62
CA THR A 185 -3.49 -30.53 18.63
C THR A 185 -4.59 -29.47 18.77
N PRO A 186 -5.84 -29.75 18.32
CA PRO A 186 -6.96 -28.81 18.50
C PRO A 186 -7.15 -28.37 19.97
N ALA A 187 -7.00 -29.28 20.92
CA ALA A 187 -7.10 -28.97 22.36
C ALA A 187 -5.99 -28.04 22.86
N ALA A 188 -4.77 -28.16 22.33
CA ALA A 188 -3.67 -27.27 22.63
C ALA A 188 -3.85 -25.90 22.00
N LEU A 189 -4.28 -25.84 20.73
CA LEU A 189 -4.51 -24.61 19.97
C LEU A 189 -5.58 -23.70 20.60
N VAL A 190 -6.62 -24.26 21.19
CA VAL A 190 -7.67 -23.47 21.91
C VAL A 190 -7.08 -22.69 23.10
N ARG A 191 -5.98 -23.18 23.70
CA ARG A 191 -5.37 -22.58 24.89
C ARG A 191 -4.14 -21.74 24.61
N ALA A 192 -3.42 -22.04 23.53
CA ALA A 192 -2.20 -21.37 23.17
C ALA A 192 -2.50 -20.00 22.56
N PRO A 193 -1.89 -18.91 23.05
CA PRO A 193 -2.10 -17.59 22.46
C PRO A 193 -1.50 -17.50 21.06
N PHE A 194 -2.15 -16.75 20.19
CA PHE A 194 -1.62 -16.41 18.87
C PHE A 194 -1.47 -14.90 18.68
N VAL A 195 -0.71 -14.51 17.68
CA VAL A 195 -0.51 -13.11 17.30
C VAL A 195 -1.29 -12.85 16.03
N ASP A 196 -2.21 -11.88 16.05
CA ASP A 196 -2.85 -11.26 14.89
C ASP A 196 -2.10 -9.98 14.51
N PHE A 197 -2.07 -9.64 13.24
CA PHE A 197 -1.56 -8.35 12.79
C PHE A 197 -2.49 -7.22 13.28
N ASP A 198 -3.76 -7.30 12.95
CA ASP A 198 -4.80 -6.41 13.44
C ASP A 198 -6.16 -7.14 13.55
N ARG A 199 -7.24 -6.39 13.79
CA ARG A 199 -8.58 -6.96 13.94
C ARG A 199 -9.22 -7.46 12.64
N ARG A 200 -8.61 -7.18 11.49
CA ARG A 200 -9.07 -7.56 10.15
C ARG A 200 -8.26 -8.73 9.59
N ASP A 201 -7.11 -9.04 10.20
CA ASP A 201 -6.30 -10.19 9.83
C ASP A 201 -7.09 -11.49 10.01
N THR A 202 -7.13 -12.33 8.99
CA THR A 202 -7.89 -13.58 8.97
C THR A 202 -7.00 -14.82 8.83
N LEU A 203 -5.71 -14.66 8.58
CA LEU A 203 -4.81 -15.78 8.28
C LEU A 203 -4.77 -16.82 9.42
N GLN A 204 -4.58 -16.38 10.65
CA GLN A 204 -4.56 -17.26 11.82
C GLN A 204 -5.91 -17.93 12.02
N HIS A 205 -7.00 -17.19 11.74
CA HIS A 205 -8.36 -17.71 11.87
C HIS A 205 -8.66 -18.78 10.80
N GLU A 206 -8.17 -18.60 9.58
CA GLU A 206 -8.30 -19.57 8.50
C GLU A 206 -7.52 -20.85 8.82
N TRP A 207 -6.27 -20.69 9.29
CA TRP A 207 -5.43 -21.80 9.69
C TRP A 207 -6.05 -22.60 10.86
N LEU A 208 -6.57 -21.93 11.89
CA LEU A 208 -7.27 -22.57 13.01
C LEU A 208 -8.50 -23.36 12.53
N ARG A 209 -9.34 -22.76 11.66
CA ARG A 209 -10.53 -23.44 11.11
C ARG A 209 -10.15 -24.68 10.32
N ALA A 210 -9.10 -24.60 9.50
CA ALA A 210 -8.59 -25.74 8.73
C ALA A 210 -8.13 -26.91 9.65
N ARG A 211 -7.79 -26.60 10.91
CA ARG A 211 -7.42 -27.58 11.96
C ARG A 211 -8.59 -27.94 12.89
N GLY A 212 -9.80 -27.57 12.53
CA GLY A 212 -11.01 -27.88 13.32
C GLY A 212 -11.18 -27.05 14.58
N VAL A 213 -10.50 -25.91 14.69
CA VAL A 213 -10.55 -25.00 15.85
C VAL A 213 -11.34 -23.74 15.50
N THR A 214 -12.33 -23.41 16.35
CA THR A 214 -13.03 -22.13 16.27
C THR A 214 -12.17 -21.04 16.88
N PRO A 215 -11.84 -19.94 16.15
CA PRO A 215 -10.95 -18.89 16.64
C PRO A 215 -11.53 -18.07 17.81
N LEU A 216 -12.87 -18.09 17.95
CA LEU A 216 -13.55 -17.33 19.00
C LEU A 216 -13.15 -17.86 20.39
N GLY A 217 -12.70 -16.95 21.26
CA GLY A 217 -12.27 -17.30 22.62
C GLY A 217 -10.83 -17.78 22.75
N VAL A 218 -10.11 -18.05 21.66
CA VAL A 218 -8.68 -18.34 21.70
C VAL A 218 -7.91 -17.09 22.14
N PRO A 219 -6.98 -17.17 23.10
CA PRO A 219 -6.17 -16.05 23.54
C PRO A 219 -5.38 -15.44 22.38
N ARG A 220 -5.29 -14.11 22.31
CA ARG A 220 -4.62 -13.44 21.20
C ARG A 220 -3.97 -12.13 21.58
N HIS A 221 -2.92 -11.79 20.84
CA HIS A 221 -2.23 -10.53 20.88
C HIS A 221 -2.37 -9.83 19.53
N TYR A 222 -2.21 -8.50 19.49
CA TYR A 222 -2.24 -7.70 18.26
C TYR A 222 -0.93 -6.94 18.11
N VAL A 223 -0.23 -7.12 16.99
CA VAL A 223 1.04 -6.45 16.67
C VAL A 223 0.98 -5.90 15.24
N PRO A 224 0.56 -4.63 15.05
CA PRO A 224 0.22 -4.08 13.73
C PRO A 224 1.44 -3.53 12.96
N ALA A 225 2.56 -4.26 12.98
CA ALA A 225 3.75 -3.95 12.19
C ALA A 225 4.43 -5.27 11.82
N SER A 226 4.64 -5.53 10.52
CA SER A 226 5.04 -6.85 10.02
C SER A 226 6.37 -7.33 10.60
N HIS A 227 7.37 -6.45 10.70
CA HIS A 227 8.66 -6.81 11.30
C HIS A 227 8.53 -7.12 12.80
N ASP A 228 7.81 -6.28 13.54
CA ASP A 228 7.58 -6.47 14.98
C ASP A 228 6.69 -7.67 15.26
N TYR A 229 5.78 -7.99 14.35
CA TYR A 229 4.95 -9.21 14.39
C TYR A 229 5.81 -10.47 14.35
N ALA A 230 6.71 -10.57 13.37
CA ALA A 230 7.64 -11.70 13.27
C ALA A 230 8.56 -11.79 14.50
N LEU A 231 9.03 -10.65 15.02
CA LEU A 231 9.80 -10.57 16.26
C LEU A 231 9.00 -11.02 17.47
N ALA A 232 7.72 -10.63 17.60
CA ALA A 232 6.85 -11.06 18.70
C ALA A 232 6.66 -12.58 18.71
N VAL A 233 6.52 -13.20 17.53
CA VAL A 233 6.47 -14.66 17.39
C VAL A 233 7.79 -15.29 17.83
N ALA A 234 8.93 -14.73 17.40
CA ALA A 234 10.27 -15.22 17.76
C ALA A 234 10.56 -15.07 19.26
N LEU A 235 10.04 -14.03 19.91
CA LEU A 235 10.14 -13.84 21.37
C LEU A 235 9.17 -14.73 22.17
N GLY A 236 8.28 -15.48 21.50
CA GLY A 236 7.35 -16.42 22.15
C GLY A 236 6.11 -15.76 22.74
N LEU A 237 5.71 -14.56 22.26
CA LEU A 237 4.45 -13.92 22.68
C LEU A 237 3.23 -14.76 22.27
N GLY A 238 3.30 -15.43 21.13
CA GLY A 238 2.31 -16.32 20.58
C GLY A 238 2.85 -17.06 19.37
N TRP A 239 2.09 -17.98 18.83
CA TRP A 239 2.34 -18.47 17.46
C TRP A 239 1.66 -17.53 16.46
N GLY A 240 2.13 -17.52 15.21
CA GLY A 240 1.57 -16.65 14.18
C GLY A 240 1.82 -17.15 12.76
N MET A 241 1.10 -16.57 11.81
CA MET A 241 1.31 -16.81 10.37
C MET A 241 2.42 -15.89 9.87
N VAL A 242 3.61 -16.43 9.71
CA VAL A 242 4.82 -15.69 9.30
C VAL A 242 5.01 -15.85 7.79
N PRO A 243 5.18 -14.74 7.03
CA PRO A 243 5.42 -14.82 5.60
C PRO A 243 6.81 -15.37 5.29
N GLU A 244 6.92 -16.06 4.15
CA GLU A 244 8.22 -16.52 3.64
C GLU A 244 9.17 -15.32 3.51
N GLY A 245 10.40 -15.47 4.00
CA GLY A 245 11.39 -14.39 4.03
C GLY A 245 11.47 -13.60 5.33
N GLN A 246 10.50 -13.72 6.26
CA GLN A 246 10.57 -13.10 7.60
C GLN A 246 10.78 -14.10 8.75
N ALA A 247 10.70 -15.40 8.49
CA ALA A 247 10.89 -16.39 9.54
C ALA A 247 12.32 -16.33 10.07
N ALA A 248 12.48 -16.08 11.37
CA ALA A 248 13.77 -16.26 12.03
C ALA A 248 14.22 -17.72 11.92
N PRO A 249 15.53 -17.99 11.79
CA PRO A 249 16.04 -19.35 11.50
C PRO A 249 15.67 -20.41 12.55
N ASP A 250 15.40 -20.00 13.78
CA ASP A 250 15.08 -20.86 14.91
C ASP A 250 13.57 -21.09 15.11
N LEU A 251 12.71 -20.43 14.34
CA LEU A 251 11.27 -20.64 14.45
C LEU A 251 10.87 -22.05 14.00
N VAL A 252 9.99 -22.67 14.77
CA VAL A 252 9.49 -24.01 14.52
C VAL A 252 8.15 -23.95 13.77
N PRO A 253 8.02 -24.62 12.60
CA PRO A 253 6.74 -24.70 11.91
C PRO A 253 5.75 -25.59 12.66
N LEU A 254 4.50 -25.14 12.73
CA LEU A 254 3.42 -25.86 13.40
C LEU A 254 2.65 -26.82 12.45
N GLY A 255 3.13 -26.98 11.23
CA GLY A 255 2.55 -27.85 10.21
C GLY A 255 1.55 -27.18 9.30
N ASP A 256 0.91 -28.00 8.45
CA ASP A 256 -0.03 -27.55 7.42
C ASP A 256 -1.38 -27.07 7.98
N PRO A 257 -2.14 -26.31 7.18
CA PRO A 257 -1.81 -25.87 5.81
C PRO A 257 -0.85 -24.68 5.75
N VAL A 258 -0.09 -24.58 4.66
CA VAL A 258 0.55 -23.33 4.24
C VAL A 258 -0.54 -22.47 3.60
N LEU A 259 -0.70 -21.24 4.07
CA LEU A 259 -1.65 -20.30 3.47
C LEU A 259 -0.98 -19.52 2.34
N ARG A 260 -1.73 -19.28 1.28
CA ARG A 260 -1.25 -18.68 0.04
C ARG A 260 -2.06 -17.45 -0.30
N VAL A 261 -1.39 -16.30 -0.34
CA VAL A 261 -2.02 -15.02 -0.68
C VAL A 261 -1.52 -14.59 -2.06
N PRO A 262 -2.38 -14.59 -3.09
CA PRO A 262 -1.99 -14.09 -4.41
C PRO A 262 -1.75 -12.59 -4.34
N LEU A 263 -0.72 -12.11 -5.05
CA LEU A 263 -0.36 -10.71 -5.14
C LEU A 263 -0.45 -10.23 -6.58
N TYR A 264 -0.92 -9.01 -6.73
CA TYR A 264 -1.11 -8.34 -8.01
C TYR A 264 -0.48 -6.96 -7.96
N TRP A 265 0.06 -6.52 -9.09
CA TRP A 265 0.40 -5.15 -9.35
C TRP A 265 -0.79 -4.46 -10.01
N GLN A 266 -1.27 -3.38 -9.44
CA GLN A 266 -2.25 -2.50 -10.09
C GLN A 266 -1.63 -1.14 -10.31
N GLN A 267 -1.81 -0.56 -11.50
CA GLN A 267 -1.34 0.78 -11.81
C GLN A 267 -2.33 1.53 -12.71
N TRP A 268 -2.24 2.84 -12.71
CA TRP A 268 -2.99 3.65 -13.65
C TRP A 268 -2.71 3.22 -15.09
N ASN A 269 -3.75 3.14 -15.90
CA ASN A 269 -3.64 2.79 -17.31
C ASN A 269 -3.17 4.01 -18.13
N LEU A 270 -1.95 4.45 -17.85
CA LEU A 270 -1.27 5.55 -18.52
C LEU A 270 0.01 5.02 -19.17
N ARG A 271 0.40 5.63 -20.28
CA ARG A 271 1.72 5.40 -20.86
C ARG A 271 2.72 6.36 -20.22
N SER A 272 3.37 5.91 -19.17
CA SER A 272 4.44 6.62 -18.48
C SER A 272 5.69 5.75 -18.45
N ALA A 273 6.78 6.26 -19.03
CA ALA A 273 8.04 5.52 -19.10
C ALA A 273 8.58 5.18 -17.70
N VAL A 274 8.41 6.10 -16.75
CA VAL A 274 8.85 5.92 -15.37
C VAL A 274 7.99 4.86 -14.68
N LEU A 275 6.66 4.94 -14.78
CA LEU A 275 5.75 3.99 -14.13
C LEU A 275 5.91 2.58 -14.71
N ASP A 276 6.09 2.46 -16.03
CA ASP A 276 6.34 1.18 -16.71
C ASP A 276 7.67 0.57 -16.29
N ALA A 277 8.72 1.39 -16.09
CA ALA A 277 10.02 0.92 -15.61
C ALA A 277 9.94 0.45 -14.15
N VAL A 278 9.19 1.13 -13.28
CA VAL A 278 8.93 0.69 -11.90
C VAL A 278 8.18 -0.65 -11.90
N ALA A 279 7.13 -0.78 -12.71
CA ALA A 279 6.36 -2.00 -12.83
C ALA A 279 7.22 -3.19 -13.31
N ALA A 280 8.09 -2.97 -14.30
CA ALA A 280 8.99 -3.99 -14.81
C ALA A 280 10.01 -4.47 -13.76
N GLU A 281 10.56 -3.54 -12.98
CA GLU A 281 11.52 -3.86 -11.91
C GLU A 281 10.86 -4.64 -10.78
N VAL A 282 9.67 -4.20 -10.34
CA VAL A 282 8.87 -4.89 -9.32
C VAL A 282 8.47 -6.29 -9.80
N ALA A 283 8.01 -6.44 -11.04
CA ALA A 283 7.65 -7.75 -11.59
C ALA A 283 8.88 -8.67 -11.76
N ALA A 284 10.05 -8.13 -12.05
CA ALA A 284 11.29 -8.90 -12.11
C ALA A 284 11.66 -9.48 -10.75
N GLU A 285 11.61 -8.67 -9.68
CA GLU A 285 11.87 -9.14 -8.32
C GLU A 285 10.82 -10.16 -7.86
N ALA A 286 9.53 -9.88 -8.10
CA ALA A 286 8.44 -10.77 -7.73
C ALA A 286 8.65 -12.19 -8.31
N ARG A 287 9.10 -12.32 -9.55
CA ARG A 287 9.40 -13.61 -10.18
C ARG A 287 10.52 -14.40 -9.49
N THR A 288 11.42 -13.75 -8.75
CA THR A 288 12.51 -14.41 -8.05
C THR A 288 12.16 -14.83 -6.64
N VAL A 289 11.22 -14.10 -6.00
CA VAL A 289 10.91 -14.22 -4.57
C VAL A 289 9.56 -14.90 -4.32
N LEU A 290 8.54 -14.60 -5.12
CA LEU A 290 7.20 -15.15 -4.94
C LEU A 290 7.07 -16.53 -5.63
N ARG A 291 6.11 -17.32 -5.16
CA ARG A 291 5.73 -18.58 -5.82
C ARG A 291 4.81 -18.33 -7.01
N HIS A 292 4.87 -19.22 -7.99
CA HIS A 292 4.09 -19.15 -9.23
C HIS A 292 3.28 -20.43 -9.46
#